data_b02777b17b297312915076ebbe52fbf6
#
_entry.id   b02777b17b297312915076ebbe52fbf6
#
_cell.length_a   1.000
_cell.length_b   1.000
_cell.length_c   1.000
_cell.angle_alpha   90.00
_cell.angle_beta   90.00
_cell.angle_gamma   90.00
#
_symmetry.space_group_name_H-M   'P 1'
#
loop_
_entity.id
_entity.type
_entity.pdbx_description
1 polymer ?
#
loop_
_entity_poly.entity_id
_entity_poly.type
_entity_poly.pdbx_seq_one_letter_code
_entity_poly.pdbx_strand_id
1 'polypeptide(L)'
;MTLIYGHRGAKGEAPENTLASFEQCLKHGVRRCELDLHLSKDGELMVIHDPTLKRTTERRGKVIEHIAADLVTYDARKGGPGWMHPCPIPRLEELFEKCDFEHWQLEVKSASRTRAATTVLAIREMAVRHGVMDKVTVTSSSREVLKAALELTPDLSRGLVAEYAWLDPIKVAQGYGCQMLALNWTLCTPERLEKAQRQGLHVSVWTVNEPALMRRLADFGVDSLITDFPGLATATLGNG
;
A
#
# COMPACT_ATOMS: atom_id res chain seq x y z
N MET A 1 -0.61 11.37 -17.83
CA MET A 1 -1.84 10.63 -17.44
C MET A 1 -1.64 10.17 -16.01
N THR A 2 -2.59 10.42 -15.12
CA THR A 2 -2.50 10.04 -13.69
C THR A 2 -2.82 8.57 -13.52
N LEU A 3 -1.91 7.81 -12.90
CA LEU A 3 -2.10 6.38 -12.63
C LEU A 3 -3.07 6.16 -11.45
N ILE A 4 -3.85 5.09 -11.50
CA ILE A 4 -4.80 4.74 -10.45
C ILE A 4 -4.28 3.53 -9.67
N TYR A 5 -4.24 3.65 -8.33
CA TYR A 5 -3.97 2.55 -7.42
C TYR A 5 -5.20 2.26 -6.57
N GLY A 6 -5.56 0.99 -6.48
CA GLY A 6 -6.58 0.55 -5.54
C GLY A 6 -6.01 0.52 -4.12
N HIS A 7 -6.68 1.21 -3.17
CA HIS A 7 -6.33 1.26 -1.76
C HIS A 7 -6.75 -0.02 -1.07
N ARG A 8 -5.79 -0.82 -0.59
CA ARG A 8 -6.05 -2.16 -0.02
C ARG A 8 -6.87 -3.02 -0.96
N GLY A 9 -6.60 -2.90 -2.27
CA GLY A 9 -7.43 -3.39 -3.35
C GLY A 9 -8.55 -2.42 -3.71
N ALA A 10 -9.80 -2.80 -3.51
CA ALA A 10 -11.00 -1.97 -3.71
C ALA A 10 -11.78 -1.84 -2.39
N LYS A 11 -11.18 -1.22 -1.38
CA LYS A 11 -11.66 -1.18 0.01
C LYS A 11 -13.09 -0.66 0.16
N GLY A 12 -13.54 0.25 -0.70
CA GLY A 12 -14.90 0.78 -0.69
C GLY A 12 -15.94 -0.16 -1.31
N GLU A 13 -15.50 -1.22 -2.02
CA GLU A 13 -16.33 -2.12 -2.81
C GLU A 13 -16.26 -3.58 -2.34
N ALA A 14 -15.16 -3.98 -1.68
CA ALA A 14 -14.92 -5.31 -1.14
C ALA A 14 -14.12 -5.25 0.17
N PRO A 15 -14.08 -6.33 0.98
CA PRO A 15 -13.35 -6.33 2.25
C PRO A 15 -11.86 -6.02 2.06
N GLU A 16 -11.37 -4.96 2.71
CA GLU A 16 -10.01 -4.44 2.56
C GLU A 16 -8.92 -5.50 2.77
N ASN A 17 -7.82 -5.39 2.02
CA ASN A 17 -6.65 -6.27 2.17
C ASN A 17 -6.96 -7.77 2.05
N THR A 18 -7.99 -8.13 1.29
CA THR A 18 -8.35 -9.53 0.99
C THR A 18 -8.21 -9.83 -0.49
N LEU A 19 -8.06 -11.09 -0.86
CA LEU A 19 -8.00 -11.51 -2.27
C LEU A 19 -9.20 -10.96 -3.07
N ALA A 20 -10.41 -11.02 -2.48
CA ALA A 20 -11.61 -10.47 -3.10
C ALA A 20 -11.50 -8.97 -3.45
N SER A 21 -10.86 -8.18 -2.58
CA SER A 21 -10.64 -6.75 -2.80
C SER A 21 -9.67 -6.50 -3.96
N PHE A 22 -8.60 -7.28 -4.06
CA PHE A 22 -7.63 -7.16 -5.15
C PHE A 22 -8.22 -7.63 -6.48
N GLU A 23 -8.96 -8.74 -6.49
CA GLU A 23 -9.68 -9.20 -7.67
C GLU A 23 -10.74 -8.18 -8.14
N GLN A 24 -11.44 -7.52 -7.22
CA GLN A 24 -12.40 -6.47 -7.55
C GLN A 24 -11.70 -5.26 -8.17
N CYS A 25 -10.53 -4.87 -7.68
CA CYS A 25 -9.69 -3.82 -8.28
C CYS A 25 -9.31 -4.17 -9.73
N LEU A 26 -8.84 -5.39 -9.97
CA LEU A 26 -8.49 -5.88 -11.31
C LEU A 26 -9.69 -5.95 -12.26
N LYS A 27 -10.90 -6.30 -11.77
CA LYS A 27 -12.13 -6.27 -12.58
C LYS A 27 -12.48 -4.89 -13.12
N HIS A 28 -12.10 -3.83 -12.41
CA HIS A 28 -12.25 -2.45 -12.88
C HIS A 28 -11.14 -2.00 -13.85
N GLY A 29 -10.23 -2.89 -14.25
CA GLY A 29 -9.11 -2.59 -15.13
C GLY A 29 -7.96 -1.84 -14.43
N VAL A 30 -8.01 -1.67 -13.11
CA VAL A 30 -6.92 -1.04 -12.35
C VAL A 30 -5.84 -2.08 -12.08
N ARG A 31 -4.67 -1.83 -12.65
CA ARG A 31 -3.52 -2.76 -12.65
C ARG A 31 -2.45 -2.41 -11.61
N ARG A 32 -2.77 -1.53 -10.68
CA ARG A 32 -1.87 -1.08 -9.60
C ARG A 32 -2.61 -1.08 -8.28
N CYS A 33 -1.96 -1.48 -7.21
CA CYS A 33 -2.58 -1.48 -5.89
C CYS A 33 -1.61 -1.08 -4.78
N GLU A 34 -2.21 -0.64 -3.71
CA GLU A 34 -1.56 -0.42 -2.43
C GLU A 34 -2.11 -1.45 -1.42
N LEU A 35 -1.28 -1.90 -0.50
CA LEU A 35 -1.64 -2.81 0.58
C LEU A 35 -0.74 -2.62 1.81
N ASP A 36 -1.23 -3.11 2.96
CA ASP A 36 -0.56 -2.99 4.25
C ASP A 36 0.03 -4.33 4.73
N LEU A 37 1.22 -4.30 5.31
CA LEU A 37 1.93 -5.50 5.76
C LEU A 37 2.26 -5.48 7.25
N HIS A 38 2.00 -6.61 7.89
CA HIS A 38 2.49 -6.97 9.22
C HIS A 38 3.12 -8.37 9.20
N LEU A 39 4.09 -8.61 10.10
CA LEU A 39 4.62 -9.95 10.34
C LEU A 39 3.71 -10.75 11.27
N SER A 40 3.50 -12.01 10.94
CA SER A 40 2.98 -13.02 11.86
C SER A 40 4.01 -13.40 12.94
N LYS A 41 3.62 -14.24 13.90
CA LYS A 41 4.51 -14.76 14.94
C LYS A 41 5.68 -15.58 14.38
N ASP A 42 5.45 -16.30 13.31
CA ASP A 42 6.42 -17.16 12.61
C ASP A 42 7.12 -16.42 11.45
N GLY A 43 6.93 -15.10 11.31
CA GLY A 43 7.68 -14.25 10.38
C GLY A 43 7.13 -14.14 8.96
N GLU A 44 5.93 -14.66 8.71
CA GLU A 44 5.26 -14.54 7.41
C GLU A 44 4.68 -13.14 7.19
N LEU A 45 4.69 -12.68 5.95
CA LEU A 45 4.13 -11.38 5.54
C LEU A 45 2.61 -11.50 5.37
N MET A 46 1.86 -10.95 6.33
CA MET A 46 0.39 -10.94 6.33
C MET A 46 -0.15 -9.60 5.83
N VAL A 47 -1.18 -9.65 5.00
CA VAL A 47 -1.78 -8.46 4.40
C VAL A 47 -2.95 -7.99 5.27
N ILE A 48 -2.68 -7.01 6.12
CA ILE A 48 -3.64 -6.45 7.07
C ILE A 48 -3.15 -5.07 7.55
N HIS A 49 -4.07 -4.11 7.70
CA HIS A 49 -3.71 -2.73 8.07
C HIS A 49 -3.34 -2.56 9.54
N ASP A 50 -4.21 -3.05 10.44
CA ASP A 50 -4.03 -2.82 11.88
C ASP A 50 -3.05 -3.83 12.48
N PRO A 51 -2.28 -3.45 13.50
CA PRO A 51 -1.47 -4.40 14.25
C PRO A 51 -2.30 -5.39 15.07
N THR A 52 -3.63 -5.20 15.13
CA THR A 52 -4.58 -6.02 15.88
C THR A 52 -5.70 -6.55 14.97
N LEU A 53 -6.28 -7.68 15.33
CA LEU A 53 -7.29 -8.38 14.54
C LEU A 53 -8.72 -7.80 14.67
N LYS A 54 -8.98 -6.98 15.71
CA LYS A 54 -10.32 -6.62 16.18
C LYS A 54 -11.19 -5.89 15.15
N ARG A 55 -10.60 -5.01 14.32
CA ARG A 55 -11.38 -4.13 13.43
C ARG A 55 -11.98 -4.89 12.25
N THR A 56 -11.19 -5.74 11.62
CA THR A 56 -11.60 -6.44 10.38
C THR A 56 -11.98 -7.90 10.60
N THR A 57 -11.80 -8.45 11.81
CA THR A 57 -12.16 -9.84 12.13
C THR A 57 -12.97 -9.95 13.43
N GLU A 58 -13.58 -11.11 13.69
CA GLU A 58 -14.19 -11.42 15.00
C GLU A 58 -13.14 -11.88 16.04
N ARG A 59 -11.86 -11.90 15.68
CA ARG A 59 -10.76 -12.31 16.54
C ARG A 59 -10.17 -11.12 17.30
N ARG A 60 -9.41 -11.41 18.33
CA ARG A 60 -8.70 -10.46 19.18
C ARG A 60 -7.22 -10.82 19.24
N GLY A 61 -6.40 -9.90 19.74
CA GLY A 61 -4.96 -10.05 19.84
C GLY A 61 -4.23 -9.30 18.73
N LYS A 62 -2.90 -9.35 18.77
CA LYS A 62 -2.04 -8.71 17.76
C LYS A 62 -1.68 -9.74 16.70
N VAL A 63 -1.53 -9.29 15.46
CA VAL A 63 -1.11 -10.13 14.33
C VAL A 63 0.17 -10.90 14.66
N ILE A 64 1.15 -10.25 15.27
CA ILE A 64 2.45 -10.82 15.66
C ILE A 64 2.35 -11.91 16.77
N GLU A 65 1.21 -12.07 17.39
CA GLU A 65 0.98 -13.10 18.42
C GLU A 65 0.45 -14.42 17.84
N HIS A 66 0.02 -14.41 16.56
CA HIS A 66 -0.55 -15.56 15.86
C HIS A 66 0.38 -16.04 14.74
N ILE A 67 0.43 -17.36 14.53
CA ILE A 67 1.13 -17.93 13.36
C ILE A 67 0.32 -17.73 12.09
N ALA A 68 0.98 -17.68 10.95
CA ALA A 68 0.32 -17.44 9.66
C ALA A 68 -0.75 -18.51 9.34
N ALA A 69 -0.53 -19.77 9.73
CA ALA A 69 -1.49 -20.85 9.52
C ALA A 69 -2.85 -20.59 10.20
N ASP A 70 -2.86 -19.89 11.35
CA ASP A 70 -4.10 -19.49 12.02
C ASP A 70 -4.72 -18.25 11.33
N LEU A 71 -3.88 -17.23 11.02
CA LEU A 71 -4.33 -15.96 10.44
C LEU A 71 -5.09 -16.16 9.13
N VAL A 72 -4.63 -17.06 8.27
CA VAL A 72 -5.29 -17.38 6.99
C VAL A 72 -6.65 -18.09 7.14
N THR A 73 -7.05 -18.43 8.36
CA THR A 73 -8.40 -18.97 8.65
C THR A 73 -9.38 -17.91 9.15
N TYR A 74 -8.90 -16.68 9.46
CA TYR A 74 -9.72 -15.63 10.04
C TYR A 74 -10.39 -14.80 8.96
N ASP A 75 -11.73 -14.76 9.02
CA ASP A 75 -12.54 -13.97 8.10
C ASP A 75 -12.40 -12.45 8.37
N ALA A 76 -11.93 -11.73 7.38
CA ALA A 76 -11.61 -10.30 7.43
C ALA A 76 -12.69 -9.38 6.84
N ARG A 77 -13.96 -9.82 6.78
CA ARG A 77 -15.08 -9.01 6.24
C ARG A 77 -15.64 -8.00 7.22
N LYS A 78 -15.31 -8.09 8.49
CA LYS A 78 -15.91 -7.24 9.52
C LYS A 78 -15.59 -5.76 9.26
N GLY A 79 -16.64 -4.94 9.33
CA GLY A 79 -16.53 -3.49 9.14
C GLY A 79 -16.28 -3.02 7.71
N GLY A 80 -16.25 -3.93 6.76
CA GLY A 80 -16.16 -3.65 5.32
C GLY A 80 -17.53 -3.60 4.63
N PRO A 81 -17.56 -3.42 3.31
CA PRO A 81 -18.76 -3.57 2.49
C PRO A 81 -19.37 -4.96 2.63
N GLY A 82 -20.69 -5.06 2.41
CA GLY A 82 -21.37 -6.37 2.43
C GLY A 82 -20.75 -7.32 1.41
N TRP A 83 -20.32 -8.50 1.88
CA TRP A 83 -19.69 -9.52 1.03
C TRP A 83 -20.21 -10.91 1.39
N MET A 84 -20.55 -11.69 0.36
CA MET A 84 -21.28 -12.96 0.56
C MET A 84 -20.38 -14.06 1.14
N HIS A 85 -19.16 -14.19 0.63
CA HIS A 85 -18.28 -15.30 0.97
C HIS A 85 -17.22 -14.86 2.00
N PRO A 86 -16.77 -15.76 2.90
CA PRO A 86 -15.66 -15.49 3.80
C PRO A 86 -14.41 -15.04 3.04
N CYS A 87 -13.72 -14.05 3.59
CA CYS A 87 -12.50 -13.48 3.03
C CYS A 87 -11.37 -13.62 4.05
N PRO A 88 -10.53 -14.66 3.95
CA PRO A 88 -9.38 -14.84 4.83
C PRO A 88 -8.38 -13.69 4.76
N ILE A 89 -7.61 -13.48 5.84
CA ILE A 89 -6.42 -12.61 5.81
C ILE A 89 -5.38 -13.30 4.91
N PRO A 90 -4.96 -12.71 3.76
CA PRO A 90 -4.03 -13.39 2.86
C PRO A 90 -2.57 -13.22 3.32
N ARG A 91 -1.70 -14.14 2.90
CA ARG A 91 -0.27 -13.89 2.82
C ARG A 91 0.06 -13.03 1.60
N LEU A 92 1.14 -12.26 1.66
CA LEU A 92 1.60 -11.51 0.49
C LEU A 92 1.93 -12.43 -0.69
N GLU A 93 2.53 -13.59 -0.42
CA GLU A 93 2.86 -14.59 -1.43
C GLU A 93 1.64 -15.01 -2.26
N GLU A 94 0.50 -15.25 -1.58
CA GLU A 94 -0.76 -15.61 -2.24
C GLU A 94 -1.23 -14.54 -3.25
N LEU A 95 -1.02 -13.26 -2.93
CA LEU A 95 -1.37 -12.17 -3.82
C LEU A 95 -0.45 -12.11 -5.05
N PHE A 96 0.85 -12.32 -4.87
CA PHE A 96 1.79 -12.37 -6.00
C PHE A 96 1.52 -13.55 -6.94
N GLU A 97 1.01 -14.67 -6.41
CA GLU A 97 0.63 -15.84 -7.20
C GLU A 97 -0.68 -15.67 -7.97
N LYS A 98 -1.67 -15.00 -7.36
CA LYS A 98 -3.06 -14.96 -7.87
C LYS A 98 -3.45 -13.66 -8.57
N CYS A 99 -2.72 -12.57 -8.34
CA CYS A 99 -3.07 -11.24 -8.83
C CYS A 99 -1.97 -10.68 -9.73
N ASP A 100 -2.27 -10.46 -11.01
CA ASP A 100 -1.33 -9.90 -11.97
C ASP A 100 -1.42 -8.35 -11.98
N PHE A 101 -0.86 -7.72 -10.95
CA PHE A 101 -0.67 -6.27 -10.93
C PHE A 101 0.64 -5.86 -11.59
N GLU A 102 0.62 -4.71 -12.26
CA GLU A 102 1.79 -4.07 -12.86
C GLU A 102 2.67 -3.40 -11.81
N HIS A 103 2.08 -2.97 -10.69
CA HIS A 103 2.82 -2.36 -9.58
C HIS A 103 2.10 -2.49 -8.24
N TRP A 104 2.91 -2.71 -7.19
CA TRP A 104 2.48 -2.87 -5.81
C TRP A 104 3.14 -1.80 -4.93
N GLN A 105 2.36 -1.03 -4.19
CA GLN A 105 2.84 -0.23 -3.06
C GLN A 105 2.61 -1.06 -1.79
N LEU A 106 3.71 -1.52 -1.17
CA LEU A 106 3.68 -2.36 0.02
C LEU A 106 3.95 -1.49 1.24
N GLU A 107 2.91 -1.04 1.95
CA GLU A 107 3.08 -0.23 3.15
C GLU A 107 3.44 -1.10 4.35
N VAL A 108 4.67 -0.93 4.84
CA VAL A 108 5.15 -1.63 6.03
C VAL A 108 4.80 -0.83 7.29
N LYS A 109 3.97 -1.42 8.13
CA LYS A 109 3.51 -0.87 9.41
C LYS A 109 4.38 -1.40 10.56
N SER A 110 5.56 -0.84 10.77
CA SER A 110 6.43 -1.27 11.87
C SER A 110 7.01 -0.09 12.64
N ALA A 111 6.94 -0.17 13.98
CA ALA A 111 7.54 0.79 14.89
C ALA A 111 8.87 0.27 15.51
N SER A 112 9.28 -0.97 15.22
CA SER A 112 10.46 -1.62 15.80
C SER A 112 11.54 -1.80 14.74
N ARG A 113 12.77 -1.37 15.04
CA ARG A 113 13.94 -1.50 14.15
C ARG A 113 14.17 -2.96 13.71
N THR A 114 14.10 -3.91 14.65
CA THR A 114 14.32 -5.33 14.36
C THR A 114 13.25 -5.86 13.40
N ARG A 115 11.98 -5.55 13.65
CA ARG A 115 10.88 -5.98 12.77
C ARG A 115 10.96 -5.30 11.40
N ALA A 116 11.32 -4.02 11.35
CA ALA A 116 11.52 -3.31 10.09
C ALA A 116 12.56 -4.02 9.23
N ALA A 117 13.72 -4.37 9.80
CA ALA A 117 14.77 -5.11 9.12
C ALA A 117 14.29 -6.49 8.60
N THR A 118 13.64 -7.28 9.47
CA THR A 118 13.06 -8.57 9.08
C THR A 118 12.06 -8.44 7.96
N THR A 119 11.16 -7.44 8.05
CA THR A 119 10.09 -7.24 7.05
C THR A 119 10.65 -6.86 5.69
N VAL A 120 11.58 -5.89 5.61
CA VAL A 120 12.11 -5.46 4.31
C VAL A 120 12.95 -6.53 3.64
N LEU A 121 13.71 -7.34 4.42
CA LEU A 121 14.45 -8.50 3.90
C LEU A 121 13.50 -9.58 3.37
N ALA A 122 12.41 -9.89 4.09
CA ALA A 122 11.42 -10.87 3.66
C ALA A 122 10.70 -10.41 2.37
N ILE A 123 10.35 -9.11 2.27
CA ILE A 123 9.75 -8.54 1.04
C ILE A 123 10.72 -8.71 -0.13
N ARG A 124 12.00 -8.34 0.05
CA ARG A 124 13.00 -8.46 -1.01
C ARG A 124 13.17 -9.91 -1.48
N GLU A 125 13.31 -10.84 -0.54
CA GLU A 125 13.46 -12.27 -0.86
C GLU A 125 12.22 -12.78 -1.64
N MET A 126 11.02 -12.43 -1.20
CA MET A 126 9.78 -12.82 -1.87
C MET A 126 9.67 -12.19 -3.26
N ALA A 127 10.00 -10.89 -3.40
CA ALA A 127 9.97 -10.20 -4.70
C ALA A 127 10.96 -10.80 -5.71
N VAL A 128 12.15 -11.22 -5.25
CA VAL A 128 13.13 -11.93 -6.08
C VAL A 128 12.57 -13.29 -6.49
N ARG A 129 12.05 -14.08 -5.55
CA ARG A 129 11.52 -15.43 -5.80
C ARG A 129 10.37 -15.43 -6.81
N HIS A 130 9.50 -14.40 -6.77
CA HIS A 130 8.37 -14.26 -7.69
C HIS A 130 8.69 -13.43 -8.95
N GLY A 131 9.92 -12.92 -9.10
CA GLY A 131 10.34 -12.14 -10.27
C GLY A 131 9.62 -10.80 -10.41
N VAL A 132 9.27 -10.15 -9.28
CA VAL A 132 8.49 -8.89 -9.24
C VAL A 132 9.24 -7.72 -8.62
N MET A 133 10.57 -7.77 -8.57
CA MET A 133 11.41 -6.72 -7.97
C MET A 133 11.16 -5.33 -8.56
N ASP A 134 10.97 -5.24 -9.87
CA ASP A 134 10.68 -4.02 -10.63
C ASP A 134 9.24 -3.53 -10.48
N LYS A 135 8.36 -4.37 -9.94
CA LYS A 135 6.94 -4.10 -9.72
C LYS A 135 6.60 -3.73 -8.27
N VAL A 136 7.59 -3.64 -7.38
CA VAL A 136 7.37 -3.43 -5.95
C VAL A 136 8.03 -2.15 -5.46
N THR A 137 7.26 -1.34 -4.72
CA THR A 137 7.80 -0.23 -3.91
C THR A 137 7.41 -0.45 -2.45
N VAL A 138 8.40 -0.54 -1.56
CA VAL A 138 8.18 -0.54 -0.10
C VAL A 138 7.88 0.87 0.34
N THR A 139 6.69 1.10 0.90
CA THR A 139 6.30 2.41 1.43
C THR A 139 6.16 2.36 2.95
N SER A 140 6.41 3.46 3.63
CA SER A 140 6.18 3.56 5.08
C SER A 140 6.20 5.01 5.57
N SER A 141 5.48 5.27 6.65
CA SER A 141 5.63 6.47 7.48
C SER A 141 6.69 6.31 8.56
N SER A 142 7.16 5.09 8.81
CA SER A 142 8.18 4.75 9.82
C SER A 142 9.59 5.00 9.30
N ARG A 143 10.34 5.88 9.99
CA ARG A 143 11.75 6.12 9.69
C ARG A 143 12.62 4.87 9.86
N GLU A 144 12.28 3.99 10.78
CA GLU A 144 12.99 2.73 11.00
C GLU A 144 12.85 1.80 9.79
N VAL A 145 11.66 1.77 9.16
CA VAL A 145 11.43 0.99 7.93
C VAL A 145 12.21 1.58 6.76
N LEU A 146 12.12 2.91 6.56
CA LEU A 146 12.83 3.58 5.45
C LEU A 146 14.35 3.44 5.59
N LYS A 147 14.87 3.54 6.83
CA LYS A 147 16.29 3.32 7.12
C LYS A 147 16.70 1.87 6.83
N ALA A 148 15.91 0.90 7.30
CA ALA A 148 16.18 -0.51 7.04
C ALA A 148 16.15 -0.82 5.53
N ALA A 149 15.16 -0.28 4.79
CA ALA A 149 15.07 -0.44 3.35
C ALA A 149 16.28 0.17 2.61
N LEU A 150 16.73 1.35 3.04
CA LEU A 150 17.93 1.99 2.47
C LEU A 150 19.22 1.16 2.71
N GLU A 151 19.39 0.66 3.92
CA GLU A 151 20.64 0.00 4.34
C GLU A 151 20.70 -1.48 3.92
N LEU A 152 19.58 -2.20 3.97
CA LEU A 152 19.54 -3.66 3.80
C LEU A 152 19.01 -4.12 2.44
N THR A 153 18.19 -3.30 1.79
CA THR A 153 17.57 -3.63 0.50
C THR A 153 17.68 -2.44 -0.47
N PRO A 154 18.91 -1.94 -0.77
CA PRO A 154 19.11 -0.74 -1.57
C PRO A 154 18.60 -0.86 -3.01
N ASP A 155 18.48 -2.09 -3.51
CA ASP A 155 17.97 -2.46 -4.82
C ASP A 155 16.42 -2.50 -4.88
N LEU A 156 15.74 -2.40 -3.73
CA LEU A 156 14.28 -2.34 -3.67
C LEU A 156 13.82 -0.87 -3.70
N SER A 157 12.85 -0.54 -4.56
CA SER A 157 12.24 0.79 -4.58
C SER A 157 11.57 1.10 -3.24
N ARG A 158 11.68 2.35 -2.77
CA ARG A 158 11.10 2.78 -1.50
C ARG A 158 10.41 4.14 -1.61
N GLY A 159 9.42 4.34 -0.73
CA GLY A 159 8.62 5.56 -0.69
C GLY A 159 8.27 6.00 0.74
N LEU A 160 8.24 7.31 0.94
CA LEU A 160 7.74 7.91 2.19
C LEU A 160 6.23 8.06 2.13
N VAL A 161 5.51 7.56 3.14
CA VAL A 161 4.11 7.90 3.39
C VAL A 161 4.06 9.11 4.33
N ALA A 162 3.47 10.22 3.87
CA ALA A 162 3.35 11.46 4.62
C ALA A 162 1.88 11.85 4.83
N GLU A 163 1.43 11.74 6.09
CA GLU A 163 0.10 12.18 6.53
C GLU A 163 0.13 13.64 7.01
N TYR A 164 1.25 14.07 7.57
CA TYR A 164 1.46 15.41 8.12
C TYR A 164 2.76 16.00 7.59
N ALA A 165 2.84 17.34 7.55
CA ALA A 165 4.01 18.08 7.10
C ALA A 165 4.74 18.81 8.25
N TRP A 166 4.92 18.15 9.40
CA TRP A 166 5.74 18.67 10.52
C TRP A 166 7.19 18.96 10.09
N LEU A 167 7.68 18.14 9.16
CA LEU A 167 8.94 18.33 8.42
C LEU A 167 8.61 18.37 6.94
N ASP A 168 9.47 19.00 6.13
CA ASP A 168 9.34 18.97 4.66
C ASP A 168 9.42 17.52 4.17
N PRO A 169 8.29 16.93 3.69
CA PRO A 169 8.27 15.52 3.30
C PRO A 169 9.20 15.21 2.12
N ILE A 170 9.50 16.20 1.27
CA ILE A 170 10.42 16.04 0.15
C ILE A 170 11.84 15.83 0.68
N LYS A 171 12.28 16.66 1.64
CA LYS A 171 13.60 16.50 2.27
C LYS A 171 13.72 15.18 3.03
N VAL A 172 12.65 14.75 3.70
CA VAL A 172 12.63 13.48 4.41
C VAL A 172 12.77 12.32 3.40
N ALA A 173 11.96 12.32 2.34
CA ALA A 173 12.04 11.30 1.28
C ALA A 173 13.45 11.21 0.66
N GLN A 174 14.05 12.34 0.35
CA GLN A 174 15.42 12.41 -0.17
C GLN A 174 16.46 11.85 0.82
N GLY A 175 16.33 12.18 2.11
CA GLY A 175 17.24 11.70 3.15
C GLY A 175 17.26 10.19 3.31
N TYR A 176 16.16 9.51 2.93
CA TYR A 176 16.08 8.04 2.89
C TYR A 176 16.22 7.45 1.48
N GLY A 177 16.60 8.24 0.49
CA GLY A 177 16.76 7.79 -0.89
C GLY A 177 15.48 7.20 -1.48
N CYS A 178 14.31 7.78 -1.14
CA CYS A 178 13.04 7.36 -1.68
C CYS A 178 12.89 7.78 -3.15
N GLN A 179 12.24 6.94 -3.94
CA GLN A 179 11.82 7.21 -5.32
C GLN A 179 10.35 7.66 -5.39
N MET A 180 9.58 7.40 -4.31
CA MET A 180 8.16 7.73 -4.22
C MET A 180 7.85 8.55 -2.98
N LEU A 181 6.87 9.45 -3.12
CA LEU A 181 6.31 10.25 -2.03
C LEU A 181 4.79 10.08 -2.04
N ALA A 182 4.27 9.27 -1.11
CA ALA A 182 2.84 9.05 -0.92
C ALA A 182 2.28 10.12 0.04
N LEU A 183 1.62 11.14 -0.51
CA LEU A 183 1.09 12.28 0.25
C LEU A 183 -0.39 12.11 0.60
N ASN A 184 -0.77 12.48 1.82
CA ASN A 184 -2.15 12.81 2.08
C ASN A 184 -2.59 13.94 1.14
N TRP A 185 -3.78 13.86 0.54
CA TRP A 185 -4.26 14.81 -0.46
C TRP A 185 -4.31 16.26 0.06
N THR A 186 -4.47 16.47 1.37
CA THR A 186 -4.45 17.80 2.00
C THR A 186 -3.09 18.48 1.93
N LEU A 187 -2.02 17.70 1.74
CA LEU A 187 -0.66 18.18 1.62
C LEU A 187 -0.25 18.43 0.15
N CYS A 188 -1.04 17.98 -0.81
CA CYS A 188 -0.72 18.08 -2.24
C CYS A 188 -1.15 19.45 -2.77
N THR A 189 -0.21 20.39 -2.82
CA THR A 189 -0.37 21.67 -3.55
C THR A 189 0.42 21.63 -4.86
N PRO A 190 0.03 22.44 -5.88
CA PRO A 190 0.79 22.52 -7.13
C PRO A 190 2.28 22.77 -6.92
N GLU A 191 2.64 23.70 -6.01
CA GLU A 191 4.03 24.06 -5.73
C GLU A 191 4.80 22.90 -5.09
N ARG A 192 4.17 22.14 -4.17
CA ARG A 192 4.80 20.98 -3.54
C ARG A 192 4.96 19.84 -4.53
N LEU A 193 3.95 19.60 -5.36
CA LEU A 193 3.98 18.60 -6.41
C LEU A 193 5.14 18.87 -7.38
N GLU A 194 5.19 20.08 -7.94
CA GLU A 194 6.25 20.50 -8.87
C GLU A 194 7.65 20.37 -8.24
N LYS A 195 7.80 20.79 -6.97
CA LYS A 195 9.05 20.65 -6.24
C LYS A 195 9.48 19.20 -6.08
N ALA A 196 8.53 18.30 -5.73
CA ALA A 196 8.80 16.87 -5.57
C ALA A 196 9.21 16.22 -6.89
N GLN A 197 8.46 16.49 -7.96
CA GLN A 197 8.73 15.96 -9.31
C GLN A 197 10.06 16.46 -9.88
N ARG A 198 10.43 17.71 -9.65
CA ARG A 198 11.77 18.23 -10.02
C ARG A 198 12.92 17.52 -9.30
N GLN A 199 12.65 16.91 -8.15
CA GLN A 199 13.61 16.09 -7.41
C GLN A 199 13.56 14.59 -7.80
N GLY A 200 12.81 14.26 -8.86
CA GLY A 200 12.68 12.89 -9.36
C GLY A 200 11.78 11.98 -8.52
N LEU A 201 10.95 12.53 -7.63
CA LEU A 201 10.02 11.76 -6.83
C LEU A 201 8.73 11.50 -7.62
N HIS A 202 8.28 10.24 -7.68
CA HIS A 202 6.92 9.89 -8.06
C HIS A 202 5.96 10.28 -6.94
N VAL A 203 5.01 11.16 -7.21
CA VAL A 203 4.05 11.63 -6.20
C VAL A 203 2.74 10.87 -6.33
N SER A 204 2.46 10.03 -5.31
CA SER A 204 1.22 9.27 -5.15
C SER A 204 0.34 9.93 -4.09
N VAL A 205 -0.93 10.19 -4.36
CA VAL A 205 -1.80 10.95 -3.45
C VAL A 205 -2.91 10.06 -2.89
N TRP A 206 -3.09 10.06 -1.55
CA TRP A 206 -4.05 9.21 -0.83
C TRP A 206 -4.88 9.97 0.22
N THR A 207 -6.06 9.53 0.64
CA THR A 207 -6.96 8.65 -0.09
C THR A 207 -7.94 9.52 -0.84
N VAL A 208 -8.12 9.29 -2.13
CA VAL A 208 -8.88 10.17 -3.03
C VAL A 208 -10.13 9.44 -3.50
N ASN A 209 -11.29 9.79 -2.92
CA ASN A 209 -12.55 9.08 -3.16
C ASN A 209 -13.60 9.91 -3.89
N GLU A 210 -13.42 11.25 -3.96
CA GLU A 210 -14.38 12.16 -4.56
C GLU A 210 -14.03 12.49 -6.02
N PRO A 211 -14.94 12.32 -6.99
CA PRO A 211 -14.66 12.56 -8.41
C PRO A 211 -14.12 13.97 -8.72
N ALA A 212 -14.62 14.98 -8.01
CA ALA A 212 -14.13 16.37 -8.19
C ALA A 212 -12.67 16.51 -7.73
N LEU A 213 -12.29 15.84 -6.63
CA LEU A 213 -10.93 15.82 -6.13
C LEU A 213 -10.00 15.01 -7.06
N MET A 214 -10.48 13.86 -7.59
CA MET A 214 -9.74 13.07 -8.57
C MET A 214 -9.36 13.92 -9.80
N ARG A 215 -10.34 14.59 -10.40
CA ARG A 215 -10.11 15.49 -11.56
C ARG A 215 -9.13 16.61 -11.21
N ARG A 216 -9.34 17.30 -10.09
CA ARG A 216 -8.47 18.40 -9.65
C ARG A 216 -7.02 17.96 -9.48
N LEU A 217 -6.78 16.82 -8.85
CA LEU A 217 -5.43 16.31 -8.65
C LEU A 217 -4.79 15.83 -9.97
N ALA A 218 -5.57 15.24 -10.86
CA ALA A 218 -5.13 14.89 -12.20
C ALA A 218 -4.76 16.13 -13.02
N ASP A 219 -5.56 17.22 -12.91
CA ASP A 219 -5.28 18.51 -13.55
C ASP A 219 -4.00 19.16 -12.97
N PHE A 220 -3.68 18.94 -11.70
CA PHE A 220 -2.40 19.35 -11.11
C PHE A 220 -1.22 18.53 -11.66
N GLY A 221 -1.48 17.37 -12.25
CA GLY A 221 -0.46 16.50 -12.81
C GLY A 221 0.19 15.57 -11.80
N VAL A 222 -0.57 15.09 -10.77
CA VAL A 222 -0.06 14.04 -9.86
C VAL A 222 0.26 12.79 -10.66
N ASP A 223 1.34 12.10 -10.28
CA ASP A 223 1.78 10.88 -10.99
C ASP A 223 0.79 9.73 -10.76
N SER A 224 0.26 9.61 -9.53
CA SER A 224 -0.76 8.62 -9.21
C SER A 224 -1.68 9.06 -8.08
N LEU A 225 -2.86 8.44 -8.01
CA LEU A 225 -3.78 8.55 -6.87
C LEU A 225 -4.16 7.16 -6.34
N ILE A 226 -4.39 7.09 -5.04
CA ILE A 226 -4.82 5.88 -4.32
C ILE A 226 -6.26 6.10 -3.87
N THR A 227 -7.16 5.16 -4.23
CA THR A 227 -8.60 5.28 -3.98
C THR A 227 -9.21 4.00 -3.41
N ASP A 228 -10.23 4.16 -2.56
CA ASP A 228 -11.08 3.07 -2.09
C ASP A 228 -12.03 2.55 -3.19
N PHE A 229 -12.26 3.34 -4.25
CA PHE A 229 -13.25 3.10 -5.30
C PHE A 229 -12.60 3.08 -6.69
N PRO A 230 -11.84 2.02 -7.05
CA PRO A 230 -11.15 1.95 -8.33
C PRO A 230 -12.11 2.04 -9.53
N GLY A 231 -13.31 1.45 -9.43
CA GLY A 231 -14.34 1.58 -10.48
C GLY A 231 -14.79 3.02 -10.71
N LEU A 232 -14.98 3.80 -9.64
CA LEU A 232 -15.31 5.22 -9.73
C LEU A 232 -14.16 6.03 -10.32
N ALA A 233 -12.91 5.71 -9.95
CA ALA A 233 -11.74 6.41 -10.46
C ALA A 233 -11.55 6.18 -11.95
N THR A 234 -11.69 4.95 -12.46
CA THR A 234 -11.63 4.65 -13.89
C THR A 234 -12.75 5.32 -14.68
N ALA A 235 -13.98 5.35 -14.14
CA ALA A 235 -15.09 6.08 -14.74
C ALA A 235 -14.88 7.61 -14.78
N THR A 236 -14.11 8.15 -13.82
CA THR A 236 -13.87 9.60 -13.68
C THR A 236 -12.71 10.10 -14.53
N LEU A 237 -11.61 9.33 -14.63
CA LEU A 237 -10.35 9.73 -15.25
C LEU A 237 -10.04 8.96 -16.55
N GLY A 238 -10.78 7.91 -16.85
CA GLY A 238 -10.43 6.93 -17.88
C GLY A 238 -9.45 5.87 -17.35
N ASN A 239 -9.27 4.81 -18.13
CA ASN A 239 -8.24 3.81 -17.83
C ASN A 239 -6.86 4.44 -18.07
N GLY A 240 -6.07 4.57 -17.01
CA GLY A 240 -4.69 5.05 -17.05
C GLY A 240 -3.73 4.04 -17.59
#